data_bf1b907cd97ccdcc822f8895cbe6eccd
#
_entry.id   bf1b907cd97ccdcc822f8895cbe6eccd
#
_cell.length_a   1.000
_cell.length_b   1.000
_cell.length_c   1.000
_cell.angle_alpha   90.00
_cell.angle_beta   90.00
_cell.angle_gamma   90.00
#
_symmetry.space_group_name_H-M   'P 1'
#
loop_
_entity.id
_entity.type
_entity.pdbx_description
1 polymer ?
#
loop_
_entity_poly.entity_id
_entity_poly.type
_entity_poly.pdbx_seq_one_letter_code
_entity_poly.pdbx_strand_id
1 'polypeptide(L)'
;MKAILIASILASVSFGSRPCLAGPPSSAAPQTAASQSSGPVKNPVMTVLRAALPLRQKNILAAIEAMPADKFGYKPTTDQMTFAHLVIHIAESNNAMCAKIADIPEPKIDELKETDSKDKLLAAARASFDYCTTALANVDDSKLGDNVDFGNTQRPRVAAVFALTGGWADHYAAAAMYLRLNGILPPTAQPKK
;
A
#
# COMPACT_ATOMS: atom_id res chain seq x y z
N MET A 1 36.33 50.69 -9.00
CA MET A 1 37.14 49.62 -8.43
C MET A 1 37.13 49.79 -6.90
N LYS A 2 36.34 48.97 -6.20
CA LYS A 2 36.35 48.94 -4.71
C LYS A 2 36.64 47.48 -4.33
N ALA A 3 37.78 47.28 -3.71
CA ALA A 3 38.24 46.01 -3.17
C ALA A 3 37.53 45.73 -1.83
N ILE A 4 36.93 44.55 -1.72
CA ILE A 4 36.32 44.02 -0.51
C ILE A 4 37.32 43.05 0.14
N LEU A 5 37.84 43.42 1.28
CA LEU A 5 38.69 42.56 2.15
C LEU A 5 37.74 41.53 2.85
N ILE A 6 38.03 40.26 2.68
CA ILE A 6 37.41 39.19 3.45
C ILE A 6 38.34 38.85 4.62
N ALA A 7 37.89 39.15 5.83
CA ALA A 7 38.58 38.75 7.04
C ALA A 7 38.14 37.32 7.46
N SER A 8 39.08 36.39 7.43
CA SER A 8 38.90 35.02 7.92
C SER A 8 39.03 34.98 9.43
N ILE A 9 37.94 34.60 10.13
CA ILE A 9 37.96 34.33 11.56
C ILE A 9 38.15 32.82 11.74
N LEU A 10 39.34 32.41 12.20
CA LEU A 10 39.56 31.04 12.68
C LEU A 10 39.00 30.92 14.12
N ALA A 11 37.94 30.16 14.28
CA ALA A 11 37.43 29.75 15.58
C ALA A 11 38.08 28.41 15.99
N SER A 12 38.92 28.45 17.02
CA SER A 12 39.54 27.26 17.62
C SER A 12 38.52 26.54 18.50
N VAL A 13 38.11 25.33 18.13
CA VAL A 13 37.25 24.48 18.94
C VAL A 13 38.12 23.60 19.83
N SER A 14 38.11 23.88 21.14
CA SER A 14 38.77 23.05 22.14
C SER A 14 37.89 21.81 22.46
N PHE A 15 38.38 20.63 22.14
CA PHE A 15 37.77 19.38 22.57
C PHE A 15 38.07 19.10 24.03
N GLY A 16 37.09 19.34 24.90
CA GLY A 16 37.12 18.92 26.30
C GLY A 16 36.74 17.44 26.40
N SER A 17 37.72 16.61 26.81
CA SER A 17 37.52 15.20 27.13
C SER A 17 36.66 15.07 28.40
N ARG A 18 35.42 14.60 28.28
CA ARG A 18 34.59 14.23 29.45
C ARG A 18 34.85 12.76 29.80
N PRO A 19 35.09 12.42 31.09
CA PRO A 19 35.16 11.02 31.48
C PRO A 19 33.79 10.36 31.41
N CYS A 20 33.74 9.18 30.72
CA CYS A 20 32.58 8.30 30.73
C CYS A 20 32.35 7.75 32.13
N LEU A 21 31.31 8.20 32.82
CA LEU A 21 30.75 7.50 33.98
C LEU A 21 30.02 6.26 33.48
N ALA A 22 30.57 5.08 33.82
CA ALA A 22 29.93 3.79 33.58
C ALA A 22 28.63 3.72 34.41
N GLY A 23 27.49 3.75 33.73
CA GLY A 23 26.19 3.47 34.35
C GLY A 23 26.05 1.97 34.70
N PRO A 24 25.18 1.60 35.65
CA PRO A 24 24.98 0.21 36.04
C PRO A 24 24.46 -0.62 34.86
N PRO A 25 24.81 -1.91 34.79
CA PRO A 25 24.35 -2.80 33.69
C PRO A 25 22.83 -2.87 33.71
N SER A 26 22.22 -2.40 32.61
CA SER A 26 20.78 -2.55 32.36
C SER A 26 20.50 -4.04 32.21
N SER A 27 19.71 -4.58 33.14
CA SER A 27 19.16 -5.94 33.05
C SER A 27 18.23 -5.99 31.84
N ALA A 28 18.77 -6.43 30.69
CA ALA A 28 17.98 -6.73 29.52
C ALA A 28 17.13 -7.97 29.83
N ALA A 29 15.81 -7.78 29.91
CA ALA A 29 14.88 -8.91 29.91
C ALA A 29 15.10 -9.76 28.65
N PRO A 30 15.03 -11.11 28.74
CA PRO A 30 15.22 -11.94 27.58
C PRO A 30 14.11 -11.63 26.58
N GLN A 31 14.48 -11.01 25.44
CA GLN A 31 13.64 -10.94 24.29
C GLN A 31 13.47 -12.38 23.78
N THR A 32 12.29 -12.93 23.95
CA THR A 32 11.87 -14.16 23.27
C THR A 32 12.00 -13.89 21.76
N ALA A 33 13.13 -14.26 21.18
CA ALA A 33 13.32 -14.31 19.75
C ALA A 33 12.23 -15.27 19.22
N ALA A 34 11.26 -14.74 18.49
CA ALA A 34 10.35 -15.57 17.73
C ALA A 34 11.21 -16.49 16.86
N SER A 35 11.10 -17.79 17.08
CA SER A 35 11.84 -18.83 16.37
C SER A 35 11.53 -18.69 14.87
N GLN A 36 12.43 -18.07 14.11
CA GLN A 36 12.34 -18.04 12.66
C GLN A 36 12.62 -19.48 12.21
N SER A 37 11.65 -20.09 11.53
CA SER A 37 11.85 -21.41 10.94
C SER A 37 13.08 -21.35 10.03
N SER A 38 14.10 -22.15 10.30
CA SER A 38 15.40 -22.13 9.61
C SER A 38 15.38 -22.78 8.22
N GLY A 39 14.20 -23.12 7.69
CA GLY A 39 14.01 -23.76 6.38
C GLY A 39 13.40 -22.83 5.34
N PRO A 40 13.48 -23.19 4.05
CA PRO A 40 12.83 -22.46 2.97
C PRO A 40 11.32 -22.32 3.21
N VAL A 41 10.77 -21.13 2.95
CA VAL A 41 9.33 -20.89 3.08
C VAL A 41 8.59 -21.68 2.00
N LYS A 42 7.58 -22.46 2.40
CA LYS A 42 6.70 -23.16 1.46
C LYS A 42 5.77 -22.14 0.80
N ASN A 43 5.56 -22.26 -0.52
CA ASN A 43 4.74 -21.34 -1.32
C ASN A 43 5.12 -19.86 -1.08
N PRO A 44 6.39 -19.45 -1.32
CA PRO A 44 6.88 -18.14 -0.90
C PRO A 44 6.11 -16.98 -1.51
N VAL A 45 5.68 -17.07 -2.77
CA VAL A 45 4.97 -15.98 -3.46
C VAL A 45 3.60 -15.76 -2.83
N MET A 46 2.79 -16.82 -2.72
CA MET A 46 1.44 -16.72 -2.14
C MET A 46 1.48 -16.45 -0.64
N THR A 47 2.51 -16.90 0.06
CA THR A 47 2.71 -16.57 1.49
C THR A 47 2.94 -15.07 1.67
N VAL A 48 3.83 -14.47 0.87
CA VAL A 48 4.10 -13.02 0.93
C VAL A 48 2.89 -12.21 0.48
N LEU A 49 2.18 -12.64 -0.57
CA LEU A 49 0.97 -11.97 -1.04
C LEU A 49 -0.10 -11.91 0.07
N ARG A 50 -0.43 -13.04 0.69
CA ARG A 50 -1.40 -13.10 1.79
C ARG A 50 -0.98 -12.28 3.01
N ALA A 51 0.32 -12.26 3.33
CA ALA A 51 0.84 -11.44 4.42
C ALA A 51 0.74 -9.92 4.13
N ALA A 52 0.88 -9.51 2.87
CA ALA A 52 0.80 -8.10 2.47
C ALA A 52 -0.65 -7.57 2.42
N LEU A 53 -1.63 -8.43 2.08
CA LEU A 53 -3.01 -8.03 1.81
C LEU A 53 -3.64 -7.23 2.96
N PRO A 54 -3.61 -7.65 4.24
CA PRO A 54 -4.27 -6.92 5.32
C PRO A 54 -3.73 -5.50 5.51
N LEU A 55 -2.43 -5.28 5.32
CA LEU A 55 -1.84 -3.95 5.41
C LEU A 55 -2.26 -3.07 4.23
N ARG A 56 -2.32 -3.63 3.01
CA ARG A 56 -2.77 -2.90 1.82
C ARG A 56 -4.24 -2.53 1.94
N GLN A 57 -5.09 -3.46 2.33
CA GLN A 57 -6.50 -3.24 2.62
C GLN A 57 -6.68 -2.11 3.63
N LYS A 58 -6.03 -2.21 4.80
CA LYS A 58 -6.10 -1.19 5.86
C LYS A 58 -5.75 0.20 5.34
N ASN A 59 -4.64 0.34 4.63
CA ASN A 59 -4.16 1.64 4.18
C ASN A 59 -5.06 2.24 3.09
N ILE A 60 -5.48 1.44 2.13
CA ILE A 60 -6.35 1.89 1.03
C ILE A 60 -7.73 2.27 1.57
N LEU A 61 -8.37 1.42 2.36
CA LEU A 61 -9.68 1.73 2.93
C LEU A 61 -9.63 2.96 3.82
N ALA A 62 -8.60 3.11 4.67
CA ALA A 62 -8.44 4.30 5.49
C ALA A 62 -8.21 5.58 4.65
N ALA A 63 -7.55 5.49 3.48
CA ALA A 63 -7.42 6.63 2.58
C ALA A 63 -8.76 7.01 1.94
N ILE A 64 -9.59 6.02 1.56
CA ILE A 64 -10.95 6.26 1.04
C ILE A 64 -11.83 6.89 2.13
N GLU A 65 -11.77 6.36 3.35
CA GLU A 65 -12.51 6.89 4.51
C GLU A 65 -12.12 8.33 4.86
N ALA A 66 -10.84 8.69 4.72
CA ALA A 66 -10.35 10.03 5.03
C ALA A 66 -10.82 11.10 4.03
N MET A 67 -11.14 10.74 2.78
CA MET A 67 -11.62 11.70 1.79
C MET A 67 -13.05 12.14 2.12
N PRO A 68 -13.34 13.46 2.27
CA PRO A 68 -14.70 13.95 2.44
C PRO A 68 -15.61 13.59 1.25
N ALA A 69 -16.89 13.33 1.53
CA ALA A 69 -17.84 12.89 0.49
C ALA A 69 -18.00 13.92 -0.65
N ASP A 70 -17.98 15.22 -0.34
CA ASP A 70 -18.04 16.29 -1.32
C ASP A 70 -16.78 16.41 -2.21
N LYS A 71 -15.71 15.67 -1.88
CA LYS A 71 -14.44 15.62 -2.62
C LYS A 71 -14.29 14.38 -3.48
N PHE A 72 -15.29 13.49 -3.54
CA PHE A 72 -15.20 12.29 -4.39
C PHE A 72 -15.15 12.63 -5.88
N GLY A 73 -15.76 13.74 -6.31
CA GLY A 73 -15.63 14.23 -7.69
C GLY A 73 -14.35 15.02 -7.99
N TYR A 74 -13.44 15.20 -7.01
CA TYR A 74 -12.21 15.95 -7.21
C TYR A 74 -11.26 15.27 -8.20
N LYS A 75 -10.65 16.07 -9.09
CA LYS A 75 -9.59 15.70 -10.02
C LYS A 75 -8.37 16.60 -9.80
N PRO A 76 -7.15 16.07 -9.78
CA PRO A 76 -5.94 16.93 -9.78
C PRO A 76 -5.77 17.78 -11.03
N THR A 77 -6.12 17.23 -12.19
CA THR A 77 -6.14 17.91 -13.50
C THR A 77 -7.36 17.46 -14.29
N THR A 78 -7.66 18.12 -15.42
CA THR A 78 -8.78 17.76 -16.30
C THR A 78 -8.68 16.34 -16.86
N ASP A 79 -7.46 15.85 -17.11
CA ASP A 79 -7.19 14.58 -17.77
C ASP A 79 -7.09 13.41 -16.78
N GLN A 80 -7.01 13.70 -15.48
CA GLN A 80 -6.97 12.64 -14.47
C GLN A 80 -8.36 12.18 -14.06
N MET A 81 -8.45 10.95 -13.58
CA MET A 81 -9.69 10.39 -13.04
C MET A 81 -10.13 11.14 -11.78
N THR A 82 -11.41 11.04 -11.44
CA THR A 82 -11.92 11.50 -10.15
C THR A 82 -11.47 10.59 -9.02
N PHE A 83 -11.56 11.06 -7.77
CA PHE A 83 -11.32 10.18 -6.63
C PHE A 83 -12.34 9.02 -6.57
N ALA A 84 -13.61 9.28 -6.93
CA ALA A 84 -14.64 8.24 -7.05
C ALA A 84 -14.24 7.17 -8.07
N HIS A 85 -13.75 7.58 -9.25
CA HIS A 85 -13.27 6.65 -10.28
C HIS A 85 -12.10 5.80 -9.78
N LEU A 86 -11.15 6.40 -9.06
CA LEU A 86 -10.05 5.66 -8.45
C LEU A 86 -10.57 4.56 -7.49
N VAL A 87 -11.60 4.87 -6.68
CA VAL A 87 -12.18 3.88 -5.76
C VAL A 87 -12.87 2.74 -6.52
N ILE A 88 -13.61 3.07 -7.58
CA ILE A 88 -14.24 2.07 -8.46
C ILE A 88 -13.17 1.16 -9.08
N HIS A 89 -12.13 1.76 -9.65
CA HIS A 89 -11.02 1.04 -10.27
C HIS A 89 -10.29 0.10 -9.29
N ILE A 90 -10.14 0.51 -8.03
CA ILE A 90 -9.58 -0.37 -6.98
C ILE A 90 -10.45 -1.60 -6.78
N ALA A 91 -11.78 -1.43 -6.67
CA ALA A 91 -12.69 -2.54 -6.45
C ALA A 91 -12.70 -3.52 -7.63
N GLU A 92 -12.79 -3.01 -8.84
CA GLU A 92 -12.78 -3.80 -10.09
C GLU A 92 -11.46 -4.53 -10.28
N SER A 93 -10.33 -3.83 -10.10
CA SER A 93 -8.99 -4.42 -10.22
C SER A 93 -8.76 -5.55 -9.22
N ASN A 94 -9.21 -5.39 -7.96
CA ASN A 94 -9.15 -6.44 -6.96
C ASN A 94 -9.93 -7.68 -7.40
N ASN A 95 -11.19 -7.49 -7.82
CA ASN A 95 -12.05 -8.59 -8.25
C ASN A 95 -11.44 -9.33 -9.43
N ALA A 96 -11.02 -8.61 -10.46
CA ALA A 96 -10.44 -9.20 -11.67
C ALA A 96 -9.13 -9.95 -11.38
N MET A 97 -8.19 -9.32 -10.65
CA MET A 97 -6.89 -9.95 -10.40
C MET A 97 -6.97 -11.11 -9.42
N CYS A 98 -7.78 -11.00 -8.35
CA CYS A 98 -7.93 -12.10 -7.39
C CYS A 98 -8.64 -13.30 -8.02
N ALA A 99 -9.63 -13.07 -8.90
CA ALA A 99 -10.27 -14.12 -9.69
C ALA A 99 -9.27 -14.86 -10.59
N LYS A 100 -8.41 -14.10 -11.32
CA LYS A 100 -7.36 -14.67 -12.18
C LYS A 100 -6.32 -15.49 -11.39
N ILE A 101 -5.88 -14.99 -10.25
CA ILE A 101 -4.91 -15.69 -9.39
C ILE A 101 -5.52 -16.98 -8.83
N ALA A 102 -6.78 -16.95 -8.43
CA ALA A 102 -7.48 -18.10 -7.86
C ALA A 102 -8.06 -19.07 -8.89
N ASP A 103 -8.11 -18.69 -10.17
CA ASP A 103 -8.74 -19.44 -11.25
C ASP A 103 -10.23 -19.73 -11.00
N ILE A 104 -10.94 -18.70 -10.57
CA ILE A 104 -12.38 -18.72 -10.31
C ILE A 104 -13.07 -17.54 -11.02
N PRO A 105 -14.40 -17.61 -11.24
CA PRO A 105 -15.13 -16.48 -11.82
C PRO A 105 -15.02 -15.21 -10.97
N GLU A 106 -15.00 -14.06 -11.64
CA GLU A 106 -15.15 -12.77 -10.96
C GLU A 106 -16.52 -12.67 -10.26
N PRO A 107 -16.59 -11.99 -9.10
CA PRO A 107 -17.85 -11.80 -8.43
C PRO A 107 -18.78 -10.91 -9.28
N LYS A 108 -20.05 -11.27 -9.36
CA LYS A 108 -21.05 -10.41 -9.97
C LYS A 108 -21.37 -9.28 -8.98
N ILE A 109 -21.05 -8.05 -9.37
CA ILE A 109 -21.36 -6.84 -8.62
C ILE A 109 -22.24 -5.93 -9.48
N ASP A 110 -23.05 -5.10 -8.83
CA ASP A 110 -23.79 -4.04 -9.52
C ASP A 110 -22.81 -3.02 -10.10
N GLU A 111 -23.18 -2.42 -11.23
CA GLU A 111 -22.42 -1.36 -11.86
C GLU A 111 -22.23 -0.18 -10.87
N LEU A 112 -20.98 0.20 -10.66
CA LEU A 112 -20.61 1.34 -9.84
C LEU A 112 -20.47 2.60 -10.70
N LYS A 113 -20.94 3.73 -10.17
CA LYS A 113 -20.90 5.03 -10.86
C LYS A 113 -20.14 6.06 -10.02
N GLU A 114 -19.44 6.97 -10.67
CA GLU A 114 -18.73 8.06 -9.99
C GLU A 114 -19.67 8.98 -9.19
N THR A 115 -20.97 8.94 -9.49
CA THR A 115 -22.04 9.65 -8.79
C THR A 115 -22.62 8.88 -7.60
N ASP A 116 -22.20 7.64 -7.38
CA ASP A 116 -22.61 6.86 -6.21
C ASP A 116 -22.09 7.50 -4.92
N SER A 117 -22.80 7.27 -3.82
CA SER A 117 -22.39 7.80 -2.53
C SER A 117 -21.04 7.24 -2.08
N LYS A 118 -20.30 8.03 -1.29
CA LYS A 118 -19.06 7.58 -0.63
C LYS A 118 -19.23 6.23 0.06
N ASP A 119 -20.34 6.05 0.81
CA ASP A 119 -20.59 4.82 1.57
C ASP A 119 -20.75 3.61 0.64
N LYS A 120 -21.45 3.75 -0.50
CA LYS A 120 -21.58 2.69 -1.49
C LYS A 120 -20.23 2.33 -2.11
N LEU A 121 -19.43 3.32 -2.50
CA LEU A 121 -18.10 3.09 -3.10
C LEU A 121 -17.13 2.49 -2.09
N LEU A 122 -17.13 2.96 -0.84
CA LEU A 122 -16.32 2.38 0.23
C LEU A 122 -16.71 0.93 0.54
N ALA A 123 -18.02 0.64 0.58
CA ALA A 123 -18.52 -0.72 0.78
C ALA A 123 -18.07 -1.65 -0.36
N ALA A 124 -18.11 -1.21 -1.62
CA ALA A 124 -17.64 -1.96 -2.77
C ALA A 124 -16.12 -2.24 -2.69
N ALA A 125 -15.32 -1.22 -2.35
CA ALA A 125 -13.89 -1.40 -2.14
C ALA A 125 -13.59 -2.40 -1.01
N ARG A 126 -14.31 -2.34 0.12
CA ARG A 126 -14.18 -3.30 1.23
C ARG A 126 -14.52 -4.72 0.77
N ALA A 127 -15.66 -4.91 0.11
CA ALA A 127 -16.09 -6.20 -0.40
C ALA A 127 -15.08 -6.83 -1.39
N SER A 128 -14.42 -6.02 -2.21
CA SER A 128 -13.38 -6.49 -3.14
C SER A 128 -12.13 -7.03 -2.42
N PHE A 129 -11.72 -6.44 -1.31
CA PHE A 129 -10.64 -6.95 -0.47
C PHE A 129 -11.05 -8.23 0.29
N ASP A 130 -12.28 -8.31 0.77
CA ASP A 130 -12.81 -9.51 1.44
C ASP A 130 -12.92 -10.67 0.44
N TYR A 131 -13.31 -10.39 -0.81
CA TYR A 131 -13.25 -11.35 -1.90
C TYR A 131 -11.81 -11.82 -2.15
N CYS A 132 -10.83 -10.93 -2.26
CA CYS A 132 -9.42 -11.30 -2.40
C CYS A 132 -8.94 -12.18 -1.25
N THR A 133 -9.30 -11.85 -0.02
CA THR A 133 -8.94 -12.65 1.16
C THR A 133 -9.44 -14.09 1.03
N THR A 134 -10.69 -14.26 0.61
CA THR A 134 -11.31 -15.57 0.44
C THR A 134 -10.73 -16.32 -0.77
N ALA A 135 -10.64 -15.65 -1.92
CA ALA A 135 -10.17 -16.24 -3.17
C ALA A 135 -8.71 -16.74 -3.07
N LEU A 136 -7.86 -15.98 -2.39
CA LEU A 136 -6.43 -16.28 -2.30
C LEU A 136 -6.06 -17.24 -1.15
N ALA A 137 -7.01 -17.60 -0.28
CA ALA A 137 -6.71 -18.37 0.95
C ALA A 137 -5.99 -19.69 0.69
N ASN A 138 -6.42 -20.44 -0.32
CA ASN A 138 -5.94 -21.79 -0.62
C ASN A 138 -5.08 -21.90 -1.89
N VAL A 139 -4.77 -20.78 -2.56
CA VAL A 139 -3.89 -20.79 -3.72
C VAL A 139 -2.45 -21.05 -3.28
N ASP A 140 -1.75 -21.94 -3.98
CA ASP A 140 -0.34 -22.21 -3.78
C ASP A 140 0.53 -21.83 -5.00
N ASP A 141 1.84 -21.89 -4.85
CA ASP A 141 2.75 -21.45 -5.91
C ASP A 141 2.82 -22.43 -7.10
N SER A 142 2.32 -23.67 -6.97
CA SER A 142 2.39 -24.70 -8.03
C SER A 142 1.65 -24.31 -9.29
N LYS A 143 0.65 -23.43 -9.16
CA LYS A 143 -0.20 -22.95 -10.26
C LYS A 143 0.26 -21.62 -10.87
N LEU A 144 1.28 -20.99 -10.32
CA LEU A 144 1.71 -19.64 -10.76
C LEU A 144 2.34 -19.61 -12.15
N GLY A 145 2.80 -20.77 -12.65
CA GLY A 145 3.27 -20.93 -14.03
C GLY A 145 2.18 -21.13 -15.07
N ASP A 146 0.95 -21.49 -14.66
CA ASP A 146 -0.16 -21.71 -15.58
C ASP A 146 -0.54 -20.40 -16.29
N ASN A 147 -0.87 -20.49 -17.58
CA ASN A 147 -1.30 -19.33 -18.33
C ASN A 147 -2.74 -18.92 -17.98
N VAL A 148 -2.95 -17.63 -17.84
CA VAL A 148 -4.26 -16.99 -17.64
C VAL A 148 -4.47 -15.88 -18.68
N ASP A 149 -5.73 -15.59 -18.97
CA ASP A 149 -6.11 -14.57 -19.93
C ASP A 149 -5.89 -13.14 -19.36
N PHE A 150 -5.17 -12.32 -20.13
CA PHE A 150 -4.99 -10.89 -19.92
C PHE A 150 -5.57 -10.10 -21.11
N GLY A 151 -6.78 -10.39 -21.47
CA GLY A 151 -7.44 -9.81 -22.62
C GLY A 151 -6.90 -10.41 -23.94
N ASN A 152 -6.06 -9.66 -24.65
CA ASN A 152 -5.53 -10.12 -25.95
C ASN A 152 -4.27 -11.02 -25.85
N THR A 153 -3.82 -11.34 -24.62
CA THR A 153 -2.58 -12.11 -24.41
C THR A 153 -2.73 -13.11 -23.27
N GLN A 154 -2.07 -14.26 -23.43
CA GLN A 154 -1.89 -15.21 -22.34
C GLN A 154 -0.61 -14.88 -21.57
N ARG A 155 -0.68 -14.90 -20.25
CA ARG A 155 0.48 -14.66 -19.37
C ARG A 155 0.50 -15.68 -18.23
N PRO A 156 1.68 -16.01 -17.70
CA PRO A 156 1.75 -16.82 -16.48
C PRO A 156 0.95 -16.17 -15.36
N ARG A 157 0.23 -16.96 -14.58
CA ARG A 157 -0.63 -16.49 -13.46
C ARG A 157 0.11 -15.60 -12.46
N VAL A 158 1.40 -15.80 -12.27
CA VAL A 158 2.24 -14.92 -11.46
C VAL A 158 2.20 -13.45 -11.93
N ALA A 159 1.93 -13.20 -13.22
CA ALA A 159 1.75 -11.84 -13.73
C ALA A 159 0.56 -11.12 -13.06
N ALA A 160 -0.52 -11.86 -12.74
CA ALA A 160 -1.65 -11.30 -12.00
C ALA A 160 -1.27 -10.98 -10.54
N VAL A 161 -0.39 -11.76 -9.91
CA VAL A 161 0.14 -11.45 -8.56
C VAL A 161 0.92 -10.13 -8.58
N PHE A 162 1.81 -9.93 -9.56
CA PHE A 162 2.56 -8.68 -9.69
C PHE A 162 1.65 -7.50 -10.03
N ALA A 163 0.67 -7.69 -10.93
CA ALA A 163 -0.31 -6.64 -11.25
C ALA A 163 -1.12 -6.22 -10.01
N LEU A 164 -1.60 -7.17 -9.22
CA LEU A 164 -2.37 -6.91 -8.00
C LEU A 164 -1.52 -6.18 -6.96
N THR A 165 -0.32 -6.65 -6.67
CA THR A 165 0.55 -6.05 -5.63
C THR A 165 1.09 -4.69 -6.04
N GLY A 166 1.46 -4.50 -7.31
CA GLY A 166 1.82 -3.22 -7.89
C GLY A 166 0.64 -2.25 -7.86
N GLY A 167 -0.53 -2.71 -8.30
CA GLY A 167 -1.76 -1.92 -8.26
C GLY A 167 -2.10 -1.41 -6.86
N TRP A 168 -1.98 -2.24 -5.82
CA TRP A 168 -2.19 -1.76 -4.44
C TRP A 168 -1.23 -0.65 -4.01
N ALA A 169 0.03 -0.70 -4.46
CA ALA A 169 1.00 0.34 -4.16
C ALA A 169 0.66 1.64 -4.91
N ASP A 170 0.36 1.54 -6.20
CA ASP A 170 0.01 2.67 -7.06
C ASP A 170 -1.30 3.33 -6.63
N HIS A 171 -2.32 2.53 -6.34
CA HIS A 171 -3.63 3.02 -5.89
C HIS A 171 -3.53 3.74 -4.55
N TYR A 172 -2.76 3.20 -3.59
CA TYR A 172 -2.53 3.89 -2.32
C TYR A 172 -1.74 5.18 -2.53
N ALA A 173 -0.71 5.17 -3.38
CA ALA A 173 0.09 6.37 -3.68
C ALA A 173 -0.77 7.46 -4.33
N ALA A 174 -1.62 7.08 -5.29
CA ALA A 174 -2.59 7.99 -5.90
C ALA A 174 -3.57 8.55 -4.86
N ALA A 175 -4.24 7.70 -4.07
CA ALA A 175 -5.17 8.14 -3.04
C ALA A 175 -4.50 9.09 -2.02
N ALA A 176 -3.27 8.78 -1.59
CA ALA A 176 -2.48 9.62 -0.70
C ALA A 176 -2.14 10.99 -1.30
N MET A 177 -1.90 11.04 -2.61
CA MET A 177 -1.70 12.31 -3.33
C MET A 177 -2.99 13.12 -3.39
N TYR A 178 -4.13 12.50 -3.71
CA TYR A 178 -5.43 13.17 -3.72
C TYR A 178 -5.78 13.76 -2.35
N LEU A 179 -5.52 13.03 -1.27
CA LEU A 179 -5.70 13.53 0.10
C LEU A 179 -4.84 14.79 0.36
N ARG A 180 -3.53 14.73 0.04
CA ARG A 180 -2.62 15.88 0.25
C ARG A 180 -3.04 17.11 -0.54
N LEU A 181 -3.49 16.94 -1.78
CA LEU A 181 -4.00 18.05 -2.62
C LEU A 181 -5.27 18.67 -2.05
N ASN A 182 -5.98 17.97 -1.16
CA ASN A 182 -7.12 18.46 -0.41
C ASN A 182 -6.78 18.84 1.05
N GLY A 183 -5.49 18.99 1.39
CA GLY A 183 -5.04 19.40 2.73
C GLY A 183 -5.15 18.32 3.79
N ILE A 184 -5.33 17.04 3.42
CA ILE A 184 -5.54 15.92 4.33
C ILE A 184 -4.28 15.07 4.40
N LEU A 185 -3.79 14.76 5.62
CA LEU A 185 -2.68 13.83 5.80
C LEU A 185 -3.14 12.40 5.52
N PRO A 186 -2.43 11.66 4.63
CA PRO A 186 -2.75 10.25 4.37
C PRO A 186 -2.55 9.39 5.62
N PRO A 187 -3.21 8.20 5.70
CA PRO A 187 -3.15 7.32 6.87
C PRO A 187 -1.72 6.98 7.33
N THR A 188 -0.79 6.74 6.39
CA THR A 188 0.61 6.40 6.72
C THR A 188 1.46 7.61 7.15
N ALA A 189 0.96 8.83 7.00
CA ALA A 189 1.62 10.08 7.42
C ALA A 189 1.02 10.63 8.73
N GLN A 190 -0.01 9.98 9.29
CA GLN A 190 -0.57 10.37 10.58
C GLN A 190 0.46 10.12 11.71
N PRO A 191 0.52 10.99 12.76
CA PRO A 191 1.32 10.73 13.94
C PRO A 191 0.97 9.37 14.55
N LYS A 192 1.97 8.59 14.92
CA LYS A 192 1.74 7.34 15.66
C LYS A 192 1.21 7.72 17.05
N LYS A 193 0.02 7.21 17.36
CA LYS A 193 -0.54 7.33 18.72
C LYS A 193 0.20 6.41 19.67
#